data_d4869b951f9a3288bedceda3f86bfe8b
#
_entry.id   d4869b951f9a3288bedceda3f86bfe8b
#
_cell.length_a   1.000
_cell.length_b   1.000
_cell.length_c   1.000
_cell.angle_alpha   90.00
_cell.angle_beta   90.00
_cell.angle_gamma   90.00
#
_symmetry.space_group_name_H-M   'P 1'
#
loop_
_entity.id
_entity.type
_entity.pdbx_description
1 polymer ?
#
loop_
_entity_poly.entity_id
_entity_poly.type
_entity_poly.pdbx_seq_one_letter_code
_entity_poly.pdbx_strand_id
1 'polypeptide(L)'
;MEIEIDQARLYRKRQLHIILPVFLVSVIAYLDRVNVAYAGMTMSKDLSWLTPEIFGAGAGVFFLGYFFFEVPGALIAARFNACTWIARIMFTWGLVCGLMAFMHSQTEFYLYRFLLGACEASLSPVIYAVLFPKWFMAGERAKAISAMLTSLLVAAILGAPTAGWLLEMNLFGMHGWQTLFILEALPALLFTFVFLFWVKDRPEKASWLTPAEKAYLKDAYEKEQAKITTVRKYTVWQALTDKKVLRLCLIYFLWIVGFWGFNFWMPQVLKGLSGWSASLVGFAIAIPMGIALIAQVAWGNSSSRTGEKRWHVAAAMFIGAFGLGITPFVQNPLLSLGCICIAAVGVS
;
A
#
# COMPACT_ATOMS: atom_id res chain seq x y z
N MET A 1 -2.55 42.30 -17.69
CA MET A 1 -3.20 41.18 -18.43
C MET A 1 -3.05 39.95 -17.58
N GLU A 2 -4.05 39.62 -16.76
CA GLU A 2 -4.06 38.37 -16.01
C GLU A 2 -4.12 37.23 -17.04
N ILE A 3 -3.08 36.44 -17.08
CA ILE A 3 -3.04 35.23 -17.92
C ILE A 3 -4.03 34.25 -17.28
N GLU A 4 -5.19 34.11 -17.89
CA GLU A 4 -6.21 33.15 -17.46
C GLU A 4 -5.61 31.72 -17.58
N ILE A 5 -5.40 31.07 -16.44
CA ILE A 5 -4.83 29.72 -16.38
C ILE A 5 -5.96 28.72 -16.57
N ASP A 6 -5.89 27.90 -17.60
CA ASP A 6 -6.78 26.75 -17.77
C ASP A 6 -6.53 25.73 -16.66
N GLN A 7 -7.37 25.80 -15.62
CA GLN A 7 -7.30 24.95 -14.44
C GLN A 7 -7.47 23.46 -14.79
N ALA A 8 -8.32 23.13 -15.78
CA ALA A 8 -8.54 21.75 -16.17
C ALA A 8 -7.31 21.16 -16.86
N ARG A 9 -6.67 21.93 -17.73
CA ARG A 9 -5.43 21.54 -18.40
C ARG A 9 -4.28 21.40 -17.40
N LEU A 10 -4.14 22.33 -16.46
CA LEU A 10 -3.14 22.28 -15.41
C LEU A 10 -3.31 21.05 -14.51
N TYR A 11 -4.56 20.73 -14.14
CA TYR A 11 -4.86 19.54 -13.35
C TYR A 11 -4.50 18.25 -14.09
N ARG A 12 -4.83 18.14 -15.39
CA ARG A 12 -4.45 16.97 -16.22
C ARG A 12 -2.92 16.78 -16.30
N LYS A 13 -2.17 17.87 -16.47
CA LYS A 13 -0.70 17.81 -16.45
C LYS A 13 -0.17 17.24 -15.12
N ARG A 14 -0.71 17.71 -13.98
CA ARG A 14 -0.34 17.21 -12.64
C ARG A 14 -0.78 15.76 -12.42
N GLN A 15 -1.94 15.36 -12.95
CA GLN A 15 -2.36 13.96 -12.92
C GLN A 15 -1.34 13.05 -13.61
N LEU A 16 -0.92 13.41 -14.81
CA LEU A 16 0.01 12.58 -15.59
C LEU A 16 1.41 12.51 -14.98
N HIS A 17 1.94 13.65 -14.48
CA HIS A 17 3.33 13.73 -14.06
C HIS A 17 3.55 13.48 -12.57
N ILE A 18 2.50 13.54 -11.75
CA ILE A 18 2.59 13.36 -10.29
C ILE A 18 1.69 12.23 -9.81
N ILE A 19 0.38 12.27 -10.11
CA ILE A 19 -0.55 11.25 -9.57
C ILE A 19 -0.28 9.89 -10.20
N LEU A 20 -0.09 9.80 -11.50
CA LEU A 20 0.16 8.51 -12.16
C LEU A 20 1.43 7.81 -11.67
N PRO A 21 2.61 8.46 -11.58
CA PRO A 21 3.79 7.82 -10.98
C PRO A 21 3.57 7.42 -9.51
N VAL A 22 2.89 8.26 -8.71
CA VAL A 22 2.56 7.93 -7.31
C VAL A 22 1.60 6.74 -7.23
N PHE A 23 0.60 6.67 -8.11
CA PHE A 23 -0.30 5.55 -8.21
C PHE A 23 0.45 4.25 -8.51
N LEU A 24 1.32 4.28 -9.53
CA LEU A 24 2.08 3.11 -9.95
C LEU A 24 3.07 2.64 -8.87
N VAL A 25 3.78 3.56 -8.19
CA VAL A 25 4.64 3.17 -7.08
C VAL A 25 3.86 2.59 -5.91
N SER A 26 2.65 3.07 -5.69
CA SER A 26 1.78 2.52 -4.64
C SER A 26 1.26 1.12 -4.99
N VAL A 27 1.01 0.85 -6.29
CA VAL A 27 0.73 -0.52 -6.78
C VAL A 27 1.91 -1.43 -6.51
N ILE A 28 3.12 -1.04 -6.92
CA ILE A 28 4.36 -1.82 -6.73
C ILE A 28 4.58 -2.09 -5.24
N ALA A 29 4.47 -1.07 -4.38
CA ALA A 29 4.66 -1.22 -2.95
C ALA A 29 3.66 -2.19 -2.30
N TYR A 30 2.41 -2.20 -2.76
CA TYR A 30 1.42 -3.16 -2.25
C TYR A 30 1.72 -4.59 -2.70
N LEU A 31 2.13 -4.79 -3.96
CA LEU A 31 2.53 -6.11 -4.47
C LEU A 31 3.69 -6.68 -3.66
N ASP A 32 4.75 -5.91 -3.46
CA ASP A 32 5.92 -6.31 -2.67
C ASP A 32 5.58 -6.62 -1.21
N ARG A 33 4.59 -5.94 -0.64
CA ARG A 33 4.14 -6.17 0.73
C ARG A 33 3.41 -7.50 0.90
N VAL A 34 2.61 -7.89 -0.08
CA VAL A 34 1.79 -9.10 -0.04
C VAL A 34 2.43 -10.31 -0.72
N ASN A 35 3.52 -10.15 -1.46
CA ASN A 35 4.18 -11.23 -2.21
C ASN A 35 4.56 -12.42 -1.31
N VAL A 36 4.98 -12.16 -0.07
CA VAL A 36 5.29 -13.22 0.90
C VAL A 36 4.08 -14.11 1.22
N ALA A 37 2.86 -13.56 1.16
CA ALA A 37 1.64 -14.34 1.37
C ALA A 37 1.43 -15.37 0.25
N TYR A 38 1.69 -14.98 -0.99
CA TYR A 38 1.64 -15.88 -2.15
C TYR A 38 2.82 -16.83 -2.16
N ALA A 39 4.05 -16.36 -1.93
CA ALA A 39 5.24 -17.18 -1.82
C ALA A 39 5.06 -18.30 -0.79
N GLY A 40 4.43 -18.01 0.36
CA GLY A 40 4.12 -18.97 1.42
C GLY A 40 3.33 -20.20 0.96
N MET A 41 2.59 -20.13 -0.15
CA MET A 41 1.88 -21.30 -0.71
C MET A 41 2.82 -22.40 -1.22
N THR A 42 4.05 -22.07 -1.57
CA THR A 42 5.04 -23.01 -2.13
C THR A 42 6.31 -23.07 -1.29
N MET A 43 6.75 -21.98 -0.67
CA MET A 43 7.97 -21.90 0.15
C MET A 43 8.03 -22.95 1.26
N SER A 44 6.90 -23.23 1.94
CA SER A 44 6.85 -24.21 3.04
C SER A 44 7.18 -25.65 2.62
N LYS A 45 7.09 -25.94 1.31
CA LYS A 45 7.48 -27.26 0.77
C LYS A 45 8.98 -27.37 0.53
N ASP A 46 9.62 -26.25 0.18
CA ASP A 46 11.03 -26.19 -0.19
C ASP A 46 11.92 -25.86 1.02
N LEU A 47 11.38 -25.10 1.99
CA LEU A 47 12.08 -24.63 3.17
C LEU A 47 11.56 -25.35 4.42
N SER A 48 12.20 -26.44 4.81
CA SER A 48 11.79 -27.31 5.93
C SER A 48 11.69 -26.60 7.29
N TRP A 49 12.39 -25.47 7.46
CA TRP A 49 12.35 -24.65 8.67
C TRP A 49 11.14 -23.70 8.70
N LEU A 50 10.46 -23.49 7.58
CA LEU A 50 9.37 -22.51 7.47
C LEU A 50 8.04 -23.12 7.95
N THR A 51 7.81 -23.06 9.26
CA THR A 51 6.52 -23.44 9.86
C THR A 51 5.51 -22.29 9.76
N PRO A 52 4.19 -22.54 9.95
CA PRO A 52 3.19 -21.47 10.01
C PRO A 52 3.50 -20.40 11.05
N GLU A 53 4.07 -20.78 12.21
CA GLU A 53 4.45 -19.87 13.28
C GLU A 53 5.60 -18.96 12.85
N ILE A 54 6.64 -19.51 12.20
CA ILE A 54 7.77 -18.76 11.67
C ILE A 54 7.30 -17.82 10.56
N PHE A 55 6.41 -18.29 9.68
CA PHE A 55 5.82 -17.46 8.63
C PHE A 55 5.05 -16.27 9.22
N GLY A 56 4.14 -16.53 10.18
CA GLY A 56 3.36 -15.50 10.83
C GLY A 56 4.22 -14.49 11.59
N ALA A 57 5.24 -14.96 12.32
CA ALA A 57 6.20 -14.08 12.99
C ALA A 57 6.96 -13.21 11.99
N GLY A 58 7.45 -13.77 10.88
CA GLY A 58 8.15 -13.03 9.82
C GLY A 58 7.26 -12.01 9.12
N ALA A 59 5.99 -12.33 8.89
CA ALA A 59 5.01 -11.37 8.40
C ALA A 59 4.86 -10.19 9.37
N GLY A 60 4.84 -10.45 10.69
CA GLY A 60 4.75 -9.43 11.74
C GLY A 60 6.01 -8.58 11.88
N VAL A 61 7.20 -9.18 11.77
CA VAL A 61 8.51 -8.51 11.89
C VAL A 61 8.68 -7.38 10.86
N PHE A 62 8.07 -7.50 9.69
CA PHE A 62 7.99 -6.41 8.71
C PHE A 62 7.43 -5.13 9.34
N PHE A 63 6.34 -5.23 10.09
CA PHE A 63 5.70 -4.05 10.71
C PHE A 63 6.51 -3.47 11.85
N LEU A 64 7.38 -4.23 12.50
CA LEU A 64 8.33 -3.66 13.47
C LEU A 64 9.34 -2.74 12.76
N GLY A 65 9.94 -3.20 11.65
CA GLY A 65 10.80 -2.36 10.83
C GLY A 65 10.08 -1.11 10.34
N TYR A 66 8.86 -1.28 9.83
CA TYR A 66 8.03 -0.17 9.35
C TYR A 66 7.75 0.85 10.46
N PHE A 67 7.32 0.40 11.64
CA PHE A 67 6.99 1.24 12.80
C PHE A 67 8.16 2.11 13.26
N PHE A 68 9.35 1.53 13.41
CA PHE A 68 10.52 2.29 13.89
C PHE A 68 11.02 3.33 12.90
N PHE A 69 10.87 3.10 11.60
CA PHE A 69 11.43 3.97 10.57
C PHE A 69 10.41 4.88 9.86
N GLU A 70 9.10 4.73 10.09
CA GLU A 70 8.07 5.54 9.41
C GLU A 70 8.15 7.02 9.77
N VAL A 71 8.10 7.35 11.06
CA VAL A 71 8.14 8.74 11.52
C VAL A 71 9.52 9.37 11.32
N PRO A 72 10.65 8.74 11.72
CA PRO A 72 11.97 9.27 11.45
C PRO A 72 12.22 9.51 9.96
N GLY A 73 11.85 8.56 9.11
CA GLY A 73 11.99 8.69 7.66
C GLY A 73 11.20 9.86 7.06
N ALA A 74 9.97 10.07 7.52
CA ALA A 74 9.14 11.20 7.08
C ALA A 74 9.75 12.55 7.51
N LEU A 75 10.27 12.65 8.73
CA LEU A 75 10.92 13.86 9.24
C LEU A 75 12.21 14.18 8.47
N ILE A 76 13.00 13.17 8.14
CA ILE A 76 14.20 13.33 7.32
C ILE A 76 13.81 13.78 5.91
N ALA A 77 12.83 13.12 5.28
CA ALA A 77 12.36 13.46 3.94
C ALA A 77 11.84 14.90 3.82
N ALA A 78 11.22 15.44 4.88
CA ALA A 78 10.76 16.82 4.90
C ALA A 78 11.89 17.85 4.77
N ARG A 79 13.12 17.49 5.18
CA ARG A 79 14.33 18.34 5.08
C ARG A 79 15.06 18.20 3.75
N PHE A 80 14.78 17.13 3.00
CA PHE A 80 15.42 16.81 1.73
C PHE A 80 14.42 16.91 0.57
N ASN A 81 14.83 16.44 -0.59
CA ASN A 81 13.98 16.32 -1.77
C ASN A 81 13.11 15.06 -1.64
N ALA A 82 11.77 15.24 -1.64
CA ALA A 82 10.83 14.13 -1.50
C ALA A 82 11.00 13.07 -2.61
N CYS A 83 11.23 13.48 -3.86
CA CYS A 83 11.40 12.53 -4.97
C CYS A 83 12.67 11.69 -4.82
N THR A 84 13.78 12.30 -4.43
CA THR A 84 15.04 11.58 -4.15
C THR A 84 14.87 10.62 -2.97
N TRP A 85 14.11 11.03 -1.94
CA TRP A 85 13.84 10.16 -0.80
C TRP A 85 12.96 8.96 -1.19
N ILE A 86 11.91 9.18 -1.99
CA ILE A 86 11.07 8.11 -2.54
C ILE A 86 11.91 7.16 -3.42
N ALA A 87 12.77 7.70 -4.28
CA ALA A 87 13.68 6.90 -5.10
C ALA A 87 14.62 6.03 -4.24
N ARG A 88 15.17 6.58 -3.14
CA ARG A 88 15.98 5.82 -2.19
C ARG A 88 15.15 4.69 -1.55
N ILE A 89 13.92 4.99 -1.12
CA ILE A 89 12.99 3.99 -0.58
C ILE A 89 12.82 2.85 -1.57
N MET A 90 12.46 3.16 -2.82
CA MET A 90 12.19 2.16 -3.87
C MET A 90 13.41 1.30 -4.18
N PHE A 91 14.58 1.93 -4.29
CA PHE A 91 15.83 1.23 -4.55
C PHE A 91 16.18 0.25 -3.42
N THR A 92 16.15 0.74 -2.17
CA THR A 92 16.55 -0.08 -1.02
C THR A 92 15.57 -1.23 -0.74
N TRP A 93 14.25 -0.98 -0.83
CA TRP A 93 13.29 -2.07 -0.66
C TRP A 93 13.36 -3.08 -1.82
N GLY A 94 13.49 -2.61 -3.09
CA GLY A 94 13.62 -3.51 -4.24
C GLY A 94 14.83 -4.43 -4.11
N LEU A 95 15.98 -3.92 -3.63
CA LEU A 95 17.14 -4.77 -3.34
C LEU A 95 16.83 -5.81 -2.27
N VAL A 96 16.21 -5.42 -1.15
CA VAL A 96 15.89 -6.36 -0.05
C VAL A 96 14.85 -7.38 -0.51
N CYS A 97 13.85 -6.97 -1.30
CA CYS A 97 12.87 -7.88 -1.89
C CYS A 97 13.57 -8.94 -2.78
N GLY A 98 14.45 -8.51 -3.67
CA GLY A 98 15.23 -9.44 -4.50
C GLY A 98 16.14 -10.37 -3.68
N LEU A 99 16.74 -9.90 -2.58
CA LEU A 99 17.56 -10.72 -1.67
C LEU A 99 16.74 -11.80 -0.96
N MET A 100 15.43 -11.60 -0.75
CA MET A 100 14.57 -12.65 -0.17
C MET A 100 14.53 -13.93 -1.02
N ALA A 101 14.79 -13.85 -2.32
CA ALA A 101 14.90 -15.04 -3.18
C ALA A 101 16.05 -15.98 -2.79
N PHE A 102 17.04 -15.51 -2.06
CA PHE A 102 18.25 -16.23 -1.69
C PHE A 102 18.32 -16.57 -0.20
N MET A 103 17.21 -16.50 0.53
CA MET A 103 17.19 -16.86 1.95
C MET A 103 17.26 -18.37 2.16
N HIS A 104 18.01 -18.78 3.18
CA HIS A 104 18.27 -20.18 3.51
C HIS A 104 17.92 -20.53 4.96
N SER A 105 17.63 -19.52 5.80
CA SER A 105 17.39 -19.70 7.22
C SER A 105 16.27 -18.83 7.77
N GLN A 106 15.71 -19.23 8.91
CA GLN A 106 14.73 -18.44 9.67
C GLN A 106 15.27 -17.05 10.03
N THR A 107 16.55 -16.96 10.42
CA THR A 107 17.16 -15.69 10.79
C THR A 107 17.23 -14.72 9.62
N GLU A 108 17.62 -15.22 8.43
CA GLU A 108 17.63 -14.41 7.20
C GLU A 108 16.23 -13.97 6.81
N PHE A 109 15.23 -14.83 6.95
CA PHE A 109 13.84 -14.47 6.70
C PHE A 109 13.40 -13.30 7.58
N TYR A 110 13.63 -13.39 8.89
CA TYR A 110 13.28 -12.32 9.82
C TYR A 110 14.07 -11.04 9.55
N LEU A 111 15.36 -11.16 9.26
CA LEU A 111 16.21 -10.02 8.94
C LEU A 111 15.72 -9.30 7.69
N TYR A 112 15.47 -10.03 6.60
CA TYR A 112 15.01 -9.44 5.35
C TYR A 112 13.60 -8.84 5.51
N ARG A 113 12.71 -9.47 6.25
CA ARG A 113 11.39 -8.91 6.55
C ARG A 113 11.48 -7.61 7.37
N PHE A 114 12.35 -7.55 8.38
CA PHE A 114 12.60 -6.33 9.13
C PHE A 114 13.18 -5.23 8.25
N LEU A 115 14.21 -5.54 7.48
CA LEU A 115 14.85 -4.59 6.57
C LEU A 115 13.89 -4.10 5.49
N LEU A 116 13.05 -4.97 4.93
CA LEU A 116 12.04 -4.59 3.95
C LEU A 116 11.06 -3.56 4.55
N GLY A 117 10.55 -3.81 5.76
CA GLY A 117 9.71 -2.88 6.49
C GLY A 117 10.40 -1.54 6.76
N ALA A 118 11.65 -1.57 7.20
CA ALA A 118 12.45 -0.37 7.47
C ALA A 118 12.75 0.44 6.19
N CYS A 119 13.03 -0.24 5.08
CA CYS A 119 13.32 0.40 3.79
C CYS A 119 12.07 1.00 3.15
N GLU A 120 10.90 0.32 3.24
CA GLU A 120 9.62 0.77 2.69
C GLU A 120 8.98 1.87 3.55
N ALA A 121 9.31 1.92 4.83
CA ALA A 121 8.76 2.89 5.76
C ALA A 121 8.86 4.33 5.25
N SER A 122 7.90 5.15 5.65
CA SER A 122 7.74 6.57 5.28
C SER A 122 7.32 6.88 3.84
N LEU A 123 7.13 5.91 2.94
CA LEU A 123 6.67 6.18 1.59
C LEU A 123 5.36 6.99 1.58
N SER A 124 4.33 6.49 2.26
CA SER A 124 3.01 7.14 2.31
C SER A 124 3.04 8.51 2.99
N PRO A 125 3.63 8.67 4.19
CA PRO A 125 3.78 9.99 4.81
C PRO A 125 4.53 11.00 3.95
N VAL A 126 5.58 10.59 3.25
CA VAL A 126 6.34 11.49 2.36
C VAL A 126 5.49 11.95 1.19
N ILE A 127 4.71 11.07 0.59
CA ILE A 127 3.78 11.44 -0.48
C ILE A 127 2.70 12.41 0.03
N TYR A 128 2.03 12.07 1.14
CA TYR A 128 0.89 12.85 1.64
C TYR A 128 1.30 14.18 2.27
N ALA A 129 2.37 14.20 3.06
CA ALA A 129 2.74 15.36 3.85
C ALA A 129 3.85 16.22 3.21
N VAL A 130 4.64 15.68 2.29
CA VAL A 130 5.77 16.41 1.69
C VAL A 130 5.58 16.66 0.19
N LEU A 131 5.20 15.65 -0.61
CA LEU A 131 5.09 15.80 -2.06
C LEU A 131 3.76 16.46 -2.46
N PHE A 132 2.62 15.90 -2.06
CA PHE A 132 1.30 16.39 -2.48
C PHE A 132 1.02 17.84 -2.09
N PRO A 133 1.39 18.35 -0.90
CA PRO A 133 1.16 19.76 -0.55
C PRO A 133 1.84 20.75 -1.49
N LYS A 134 2.96 20.38 -2.09
CA LYS A 134 3.68 21.24 -3.06
C LYS A 134 3.02 21.27 -4.43
N TRP A 135 2.18 20.27 -4.76
CA TRP A 135 1.57 20.10 -6.07
C TRP A 135 0.07 20.33 -6.10
N PHE A 136 -0.61 20.09 -4.98
CA PHE A 136 -2.08 20.13 -4.89
C PHE A 136 -2.52 21.00 -3.72
N MET A 137 -3.47 21.89 -3.98
CA MET A 137 -4.11 22.70 -2.94
C MET A 137 -4.97 21.82 -2.02
N ALA A 138 -5.33 22.31 -0.84
CA ALA A 138 -6.11 21.56 0.15
C ALA A 138 -7.38 20.93 -0.43
N GLY A 139 -8.11 21.64 -1.28
CA GLY A 139 -9.35 21.13 -1.92
C GLY A 139 -9.11 20.03 -2.98
N GLU A 140 -7.92 19.97 -3.59
CA GLU A 140 -7.56 18.97 -4.59
C GLU A 140 -6.89 17.75 -3.97
N ARG A 141 -6.26 17.92 -2.81
CA ARG A 141 -5.42 16.91 -2.14
C ARG A 141 -6.20 15.65 -1.78
N ALA A 142 -7.47 15.81 -1.37
CA ALA A 142 -8.34 14.67 -1.09
C ALA A 142 -8.52 13.76 -2.33
N LYS A 143 -8.66 14.34 -3.53
CA LYS A 143 -8.77 13.58 -4.78
C LYS A 143 -7.47 12.85 -5.12
N ALA A 144 -6.32 13.50 -4.92
CA ALA A 144 -5.00 12.89 -5.15
C ALA A 144 -4.75 11.71 -4.19
N ILE A 145 -5.11 11.86 -2.91
CA ILE A 145 -5.02 10.78 -1.91
C ILE A 145 -5.97 9.63 -2.25
N SER A 146 -7.22 9.92 -2.64
CA SER A 146 -8.17 8.88 -3.05
C SER A 146 -7.66 8.08 -4.25
N ALA A 147 -7.06 8.75 -5.24
CA ALA A 147 -6.44 8.07 -6.38
C ALA A 147 -5.31 7.12 -5.94
N MET A 148 -4.46 7.56 -5.00
CA MET A 148 -3.42 6.70 -4.43
C MET A 148 -4.01 5.52 -3.65
N LEU A 149 -5.03 5.72 -2.84
CA LEU A 149 -5.67 4.62 -2.08
C LEU A 149 -6.34 3.59 -3.01
N THR A 150 -6.89 4.03 -4.14
CA THR A 150 -7.46 3.12 -5.16
C THR A 150 -6.39 2.17 -5.73
N SER A 151 -5.11 2.55 -5.72
CA SER A 151 -4.01 1.70 -6.19
C SER A 151 -3.90 0.39 -5.40
N LEU A 152 -4.27 0.38 -4.13
CA LEU A 152 -4.21 -0.82 -3.28
C LEU A 152 -5.14 -1.92 -3.79
N LEU A 153 -6.36 -1.55 -4.16
CA LEU A 153 -7.34 -2.51 -4.71
C LEU A 153 -6.97 -2.98 -6.11
N VAL A 154 -6.49 -2.05 -6.95
CA VAL A 154 -5.98 -2.40 -8.29
C VAL A 154 -4.81 -3.36 -8.16
N ALA A 155 -3.88 -3.10 -7.24
CA ALA A 155 -2.76 -3.99 -6.96
C ALA A 155 -3.22 -5.36 -6.45
N ALA A 156 -4.20 -5.42 -5.56
CA ALA A 156 -4.73 -6.69 -5.05
C ALA A 156 -5.40 -7.53 -6.16
N ILE A 157 -6.18 -6.90 -7.04
CA ILE A 157 -6.89 -7.57 -8.14
C ILE A 157 -5.89 -8.10 -9.18
N LEU A 158 -4.90 -7.30 -9.56
CA LEU A 158 -3.92 -7.68 -10.58
C LEU A 158 -2.81 -8.56 -10.01
N GLY A 159 -2.39 -8.30 -8.78
CA GLY A 159 -1.28 -8.97 -8.13
C GLY A 159 -1.54 -10.42 -7.81
N ALA A 160 -2.76 -10.77 -7.38
CA ALA A 160 -3.08 -12.14 -7.02
C ALA A 160 -2.92 -13.13 -8.20
N PRO A 161 -3.50 -12.88 -9.40
CA PRO A 161 -3.26 -13.71 -10.58
C PRO A 161 -1.80 -13.70 -11.02
N THR A 162 -1.15 -12.53 -10.99
CA THR A 162 0.25 -12.37 -11.41
C THR A 162 1.17 -13.17 -10.49
N ALA A 163 1.03 -13.04 -9.17
CA ALA A 163 1.82 -13.79 -8.21
C ALA A 163 1.58 -15.31 -8.35
N GLY A 164 0.33 -15.74 -8.50
CA GLY A 164 -0.02 -17.15 -8.74
C GLY A 164 0.67 -17.72 -9.99
N TRP A 165 0.67 -16.95 -11.08
CA TRP A 165 1.34 -17.35 -12.32
C TRP A 165 2.86 -17.38 -12.18
N LEU A 166 3.48 -16.40 -11.53
CA LEU A 166 4.93 -16.36 -11.27
C LEU A 166 5.39 -17.54 -10.41
N LEU A 167 4.57 -18.00 -9.46
CA LEU A 167 4.88 -19.16 -8.63
C LEU A 167 4.96 -20.49 -9.39
N GLU A 168 4.35 -20.58 -10.57
CA GLU A 168 4.43 -21.76 -11.44
C GLU A 168 5.60 -21.68 -12.42
N MET A 169 6.31 -20.53 -12.47
CA MET A 169 7.51 -20.37 -13.29
C MET A 169 8.76 -20.88 -12.58
N ASN A 170 9.60 -21.58 -13.34
CA ASN A 170 10.93 -22.04 -12.89
C ASN A 170 12.01 -21.37 -13.75
N LEU A 171 12.21 -20.07 -13.52
CA LEU A 171 13.23 -19.32 -14.27
C LEU A 171 14.64 -19.72 -13.79
N PHE A 172 15.52 -20.04 -14.71
CA PHE A 172 16.92 -20.39 -14.45
C PHE A 172 17.11 -21.54 -13.43
N GLY A 173 16.12 -22.46 -13.33
CA GLY A 173 16.16 -23.55 -12.36
C GLY A 173 15.83 -23.15 -10.91
N MET A 174 15.39 -21.93 -10.69
CA MET A 174 14.94 -21.46 -9.37
C MET A 174 13.52 -21.91 -9.07
N HIS A 175 13.20 -22.04 -7.78
CA HIS A 175 11.82 -22.28 -7.33
C HIS A 175 10.90 -21.09 -7.68
N GLY A 176 9.60 -21.35 -7.85
CA GLY A 176 8.63 -20.32 -8.21
C GLY A 176 8.58 -19.14 -7.23
N TRP A 177 8.73 -19.39 -5.92
CA TRP A 177 8.77 -18.32 -4.92
C TRP A 177 10.02 -17.42 -5.06
N GLN A 178 11.17 -17.97 -5.47
CA GLN A 178 12.36 -17.18 -5.77
C GLN A 178 12.16 -16.31 -7.01
N THR A 179 11.56 -16.89 -8.06
CA THR A 179 11.16 -16.19 -9.28
C THR A 179 10.22 -15.02 -8.96
N LEU A 180 9.23 -15.23 -8.08
CA LEU A 180 8.30 -14.20 -7.65
C LEU A 180 9.03 -13.01 -7.01
N PHE A 181 9.88 -13.24 -6.02
CA PHE A 181 10.63 -12.15 -5.35
C PHE A 181 11.55 -11.38 -6.29
N ILE A 182 12.25 -12.07 -7.20
CA ILE A 182 13.15 -11.39 -8.16
C ILE A 182 12.35 -10.56 -9.15
N LEU A 183 11.28 -11.11 -9.75
CA LEU A 183 10.52 -10.40 -10.77
C LEU A 183 9.68 -9.25 -10.19
N GLU A 184 9.19 -9.34 -8.97
CA GLU A 184 8.48 -8.25 -8.30
C GLU A 184 9.44 -7.16 -7.78
N ALA A 185 10.70 -7.47 -7.49
CA ALA A 185 11.71 -6.48 -7.16
C ALA A 185 12.07 -5.56 -8.35
N LEU A 186 12.05 -6.08 -9.58
CA LEU A 186 12.44 -5.33 -10.78
C LEU A 186 11.64 -4.04 -11.01
N PRO A 187 10.29 -4.03 -10.92
CA PRO A 187 9.51 -2.79 -11.03
C PRO A 187 9.95 -1.72 -10.03
N ALA A 188 10.22 -2.07 -8.77
CA ALA A 188 10.67 -1.12 -7.76
C ALA A 188 12.02 -0.50 -8.15
N LEU A 189 12.99 -1.32 -8.57
CA LEU A 189 14.31 -0.86 -9.02
C LEU A 189 14.21 0.03 -10.27
N LEU A 190 13.38 -0.32 -11.25
CA LEU A 190 13.17 0.48 -12.46
C LEU A 190 12.45 1.80 -12.16
N PHE A 191 11.43 1.80 -11.32
CA PHE A 191 10.70 3.01 -10.95
C PHE A 191 11.53 3.98 -10.10
N THR A 192 12.60 3.53 -9.47
CA THR A 192 13.60 4.41 -8.86
C THR A 192 14.04 5.52 -9.82
N PHE A 193 14.33 5.17 -11.07
CA PHE A 193 14.76 6.12 -12.10
C PHE A 193 13.63 7.07 -12.51
N VAL A 194 12.36 6.62 -12.48
CA VAL A 194 11.21 7.49 -12.75
C VAL A 194 11.13 8.61 -11.71
N PHE A 195 11.32 8.31 -10.42
CA PHE A 195 11.31 9.33 -9.37
C PHE A 195 12.56 10.20 -9.36
N LEU A 196 13.69 9.72 -9.83
CA LEU A 196 14.89 10.53 -9.97
C LEU A 196 14.81 11.52 -11.14
N PHE A 197 14.27 11.09 -12.28
CA PHE A 197 14.38 11.85 -13.53
C PHE A 197 13.06 12.47 -14.00
N TRP A 198 11.93 11.79 -13.82
CA TRP A 198 10.65 12.24 -14.34
C TRP A 198 9.86 13.07 -13.33
N VAL A 199 9.66 12.58 -12.11
CA VAL A 199 8.89 13.27 -11.08
C VAL A 199 9.70 14.41 -10.48
N LYS A 200 9.12 15.59 -10.36
CA LYS A 200 9.80 16.77 -9.79
C LYS A 200 9.25 17.05 -8.40
N ASP A 201 10.14 17.40 -7.47
CA ASP A 201 9.79 17.68 -6.07
C ASP A 201 8.96 18.97 -5.92
N ARG A 202 9.13 19.92 -6.85
CA ARG A 202 8.46 21.23 -6.81
C ARG A 202 8.06 21.69 -8.22
N PRO A 203 6.96 22.48 -8.34
CA PRO A 203 6.51 23.02 -9.62
C PRO A 203 7.57 23.85 -10.38
N GLU A 204 8.41 24.59 -9.65
CA GLU A 204 9.45 25.44 -10.27
C GLU A 204 10.44 24.65 -11.11
N LYS A 205 10.70 23.38 -10.74
CA LYS A 205 11.63 22.49 -11.45
C LYS A 205 10.98 21.72 -12.60
N ALA A 206 9.66 21.84 -12.79
CA ALA A 206 8.94 21.10 -13.82
C ALA A 206 9.09 21.77 -15.19
N SER A 207 9.69 21.07 -16.17
CA SER A 207 9.87 21.58 -17.55
C SER A 207 8.56 21.62 -18.35
N TRP A 208 7.59 20.81 -17.97
CA TRP A 208 6.26 20.69 -18.62
C TRP A 208 5.25 21.75 -18.19
N LEU A 209 5.59 22.60 -17.20
CA LEU A 209 4.79 23.74 -16.79
C LEU A 209 5.26 25.04 -17.45
N THR A 210 4.32 25.90 -17.84
CA THR A 210 4.61 27.26 -18.27
C THR A 210 5.06 28.14 -17.09
N PRO A 211 5.76 29.25 -17.34
CA PRO A 211 6.13 30.19 -16.26
C PRO A 211 4.94 30.70 -15.45
N ALA A 212 3.79 30.97 -16.09
CA ALA A 212 2.58 31.40 -15.43
C ALA A 212 1.98 30.30 -14.52
N GLU A 213 1.93 29.04 -14.99
CA GLU A 213 1.47 27.91 -14.19
C GLU A 213 2.36 27.67 -12.95
N LYS A 214 3.69 27.83 -13.10
CA LYS A 214 4.64 27.73 -11.98
C LYS A 214 4.41 28.81 -10.94
N ALA A 215 4.26 30.07 -11.38
CA ALA A 215 4.00 31.20 -10.50
C ALA A 215 2.68 31.02 -9.73
N TYR A 216 1.64 30.56 -10.41
CA TYR A 216 0.33 30.28 -9.82
C TYR A 216 0.41 29.21 -8.71
N LEU A 217 1.06 28.05 -8.99
CA LEU A 217 1.18 26.98 -8.02
C LEU A 217 2.05 27.38 -6.82
N LYS A 218 3.10 28.18 -7.05
CA LYS A 218 3.95 28.72 -5.99
C LYS A 218 3.17 29.67 -5.08
N ASP A 219 2.47 30.65 -5.63
CA ASP A 219 1.66 31.59 -4.88
C ASP A 219 0.56 30.89 -4.06
N ALA A 220 -0.12 29.91 -4.68
CA ALA A 220 -1.13 29.11 -3.99
C ALA A 220 -0.55 28.32 -2.80
N TYR A 221 0.62 27.73 -2.96
CA TYR A 221 1.32 27.01 -1.90
C TYR A 221 1.75 27.96 -0.77
N GLU A 222 2.32 29.12 -1.10
CA GLU A 222 2.75 30.11 -0.11
C GLU A 222 1.57 30.66 0.69
N LYS A 223 0.46 30.98 0.04
CA LYS A 223 -0.80 31.40 0.69
C LYS A 223 -1.36 30.34 1.64
N GLU A 224 -1.28 29.09 1.26
CA GLU A 224 -1.72 27.99 2.13
C GLU A 224 -0.79 27.82 3.34
N GLN A 225 0.52 27.87 3.14
CA GLN A 225 1.50 27.78 4.22
C GLN A 225 1.36 28.92 5.24
N ALA A 226 1.10 30.15 4.76
CA ALA A 226 0.84 31.30 5.62
C ALA A 226 -0.38 31.07 6.54
N LYS A 227 -1.45 30.43 6.03
CA LYS A 227 -2.63 30.08 6.84
C LYS A 227 -2.33 29.03 7.89
N ILE A 228 -1.53 28.02 7.56
CA ILE A 228 -1.16 26.93 8.48
C ILE A 228 -0.31 27.44 9.65
N THR A 229 0.58 28.41 9.41
CA THR A 229 1.44 28.97 10.46
C THR A 229 0.68 29.76 11.52
N THR A 230 -0.53 30.22 11.23
CA THR A 230 -1.41 30.93 12.18
C THR A 230 -2.20 29.99 13.09
N VAL A 231 -2.26 28.68 12.79
CA VAL A 231 -2.98 27.70 13.59
C VAL A 231 -2.10 27.22 14.75
N ARG A 232 -2.72 26.99 15.92
CA ARG A 232 -2.05 26.48 17.12
C ARG A 232 -1.28 25.21 16.80
N LYS A 233 0.03 25.23 17.00
CA LYS A 233 0.90 24.04 16.84
C LYS A 233 0.71 23.12 18.03
N TYR A 234 0.20 21.91 17.77
CA TYR A 234 0.24 20.83 18.76
C TYR A 234 1.65 20.22 18.80
N THR A 235 2.13 19.93 19.99
CA THR A 235 3.34 19.11 20.13
C THR A 235 2.99 17.65 19.87
N VAL A 236 3.97 16.87 19.43
CA VAL A 236 3.81 15.41 19.23
C VAL A 236 3.29 14.74 20.51
N TRP A 237 3.80 15.16 21.68
CA TRP A 237 3.36 14.63 22.97
C TRP A 237 1.90 14.95 23.28
N GLN A 238 1.45 16.15 22.99
CA GLN A 238 0.03 16.51 23.17
C GLN A 238 -0.91 15.68 22.26
N ALA A 239 -0.47 15.39 21.03
CA ALA A 239 -1.23 14.52 20.14
C ALA A 239 -1.28 13.07 20.64
N LEU A 240 -0.14 12.53 21.12
CA LEU A 240 -0.05 11.16 21.64
C LEU A 240 -0.79 10.94 22.97
N THR A 241 -1.11 12.00 23.70
CA THR A 241 -1.87 11.91 24.98
C THR A 241 -3.32 12.29 24.84
N ASP A 242 -3.77 12.77 23.67
CA ASP A 242 -5.17 13.13 23.45
C ASP A 242 -6.05 11.85 23.38
N LYS A 243 -7.07 11.79 24.26
CA LYS A 243 -7.97 10.63 24.35
C LYS A 243 -8.74 10.35 23.06
N LYS A 244 -9.04 11.37 22.26
CA LYS A 244 -9.75 11.18 20.98
C LYS A 244 -8.82 10.55 19.96
N VAL A 245 -7.56 11.03 19.90
CA VAL A 245 -6.52 10.47 19.02
C VAL A 245 -6.27 9.01 19.41
N LEU A 246 -6.07 8.71 20.70
CA LEU A 246 -5.82 7.35 21.17
C LEU A 246 -6.98 6.39 20.84
N ARG A 247 -8.24 6.84 20.98
CA ARG A 247 -9.40 6.01 20.59
C ARG A 247 -9.42 5.72 19.09
N LEU A 248 -9.12 6.71 18.25
CA LEU A 248 -9.03 6.51 16.79
C LEU A 248 -7.88 5.57 16.43
N CYS A 249 -6.73 5.72 17.08
CA CYS A 249 -5.59 4.81 16.91
C CYS A 249 -5.95 3.38 17.29
N LEU A 250 -6.68 3.17 18.39
CA LEU A 250 -7.12 1.83 18.81
C LEU A 250 -8.07 1.20 17.79
N ILE A 251 -9.07 1.96 17.30
CA ILE A 251 -10.01 1.48 16.27
C ILE A 251 -9.23 1.10 15.00
N TYR A 252 -8.34 1.95 14.57
CA TYR A 252 -7.50 1.68 13.38
C TYR A 252 -6.58 0.48 13.59
N PHE A 253 -5.97 0.36 14.77
CA PHE A 253 -5.12 -0.79 15.13
C PHE A 253 -5.89 -2.12 15.06
N LEU A 254 -7.06 -2.19 15.66
CA LEU A 254 -7.89 -3.40 15.63
C LEU A 254 -8.31 -3.77 14.20
N TRP A 255 -8.68 -2.79 13.40
CA TRP A 255 -9.00 -3.01 11.99
C TRP A 255 -7.79 -3.49 11.19
N ILE A 256 -6.63 -2.84 11.34
CA ILE A 256 -5.43 -3.15 10.55
C ILE A 256 -4.87 -4.54 10.86
N VAL A 257 -5.01 -5.02 12.11
CA VAL A 257 -4.65 -6.40 12.49
C VAL A 257 -5.51 -7.41 11.72
N GLY A 258 -6.82 -7.19 11.64
CA GLY A 258 -7.74 -8.02 10.85
C GLY A 258 -7.43 -7.97 9.35
N PHE A 259 -7.20 -6.77 8.84
CA PHE A 259 -6.87 -6.55 7.43
C PHE A 259 -5.60 -7.31 7.00
N TRP A 260 -4.49 -7.16 7.73
CA TRP A 260 -3.24 -7.84 7.37
C TRP A 260 -3.27 -9.33 7.66
N GLY A 261 -3.94 -9.75 8.75
CA GLY A 261 -4.18 -11.17 9.02
C GLY A 261 -4.90 -11.84 7.86
N PHE A 262 -6.00 -11.24 7.39
CA PHE A 262 -6.73 -11.70 6.22
C PHE A 262 -5.85 -11.80 4.98
N ASN A 263 -5.13 -10.73 4.63
CA ASN A 263 -4.33 -10.68 3.40
C ASN A 263 -3.15 -11.67 3.42
N PHE A 264 -2.49 -11.89 4.56
CA PHE A 264 -1.35 -12.80 4.63
C PHE A 264 -1.74 -14.28 4.64
N TRP A 265 -2.88 -14.62 5.23
CA TRP A 265 -3.27 -16.01 5.38
C TRP A 265 -4.22 -16.52 4.31
N MET A 266 -5.00 -15.64 3.68
CA MET A 266 -6.00 -16.01 2.69
C MET A 266 -5.45 -16.91 1.55
N PRO A 267 -4.30 -16.62 0.91
CA PRO A 267 -3.77 -17.48 -0.15
C PRO A 267 -3.43 -18.89 0.32
N GLN A 268 -2.82 -19.00 1.49
CA GLN A 268 -2.40 -20.27 2.06
C GLN A 268 -3.60 -21.12 2.50
N VAL A 269 -4.59 -20.50 3.16
CA VAL A 269 -5.82 -21.17 3.58
C VAL A 269 -6.56 -21.72 2.36
N LEU A 270 -6.76 -20.91 1.33
CA LEU A 270 -7.44 -21.35 0.12
C LEU A 270 -6.65 -22.45 -0.61
N LYS A 271 -5.33 -22.32 -0.70
CA LYS A 271 -4.44 -23.35 -1.29
C LYS A 271 -4.53 -24.65 -0.52
N GLY A 272 -4.47 -24.62 0.82
CA GLY A 272 -4.51 -25.80 1.68
C GLY A 272 -5.84 -26.53 1.60
N LEU A 273 -6.96 -25.80 1.55
CA LEU A 273 -8.29 -26.40 1.45
C LEU A 273 -8.61 -26.96 0.07
N SER A 274 -8.19 -26.27 -0.99
CA SER A 274 -8.60 -26.61 -2.34
C SER A 274 -7.67 -27.59 -3.05
N GLY A 275 -6.38 -27.59 -2.70
CA GLY A 275 -5.35 -28.28 -3.46
C GLY A 275 -5.10 -27.71 -4.87
N TRP A 276 -5.75 -26.59 -5.23
CA TRP A 276 -5.64 -25.97 -6.56
C TRP A 276 -4.22 -25.53 -6.88
N SER A 277 -3.91 -25.32 -8.16
CA SER A 277 -2.63 -24.72 -8.57
C SER A 277 -2.47 -23.30 -7.98
N ALA A 278 -1.24 -22.80 -7.90
CA ALA A 278 -1.00 -21.45 -7.40
C ALA A 278 -1.66 -20.38 -8.27
N SER A 279 -1.64 -20.58 -9.59
CA SER A 279 -2.33 -19.75 -10.57
C SER A 279 -3.84 -19.69 -10.31
N LEU A 280 -4.49 -20.85 -10.14
CA LEU A 280 -5.93 -20.90 -9.90
C LEU A 280 -6.32 -20.23 -8.58
N VAL A 281 -5.52 -20.40 -7.52
CA VAL A 281 -5.70 -19.70 -6.25
C VAL A 281 -5.56 -18.19 -6.45
N GLY A 282 -4.57 -17.73 -7.22
CA GLY A 282 -4.40 -16.33 -7.55
C GLY A 282 -5.63 -15.72 -8.24
N PHE A 283 -6.16 -16.40 -9.27
CA PHE A 283 -7.41 -15.97 -9.93
C PHE A 283 -8.62 -16.01 -8.99
N ALA A 284 -8.74 -17.03 -8.14
CA ALA A 284 -9.83 -17.14 -7.18
C ALA A 284 -9.80 -15.99 -6.16
N ILE A 285 -8.63 -15.54 -5.73
CA ILE A 285 -8.45 -14.40 -4.80
C ILE A 285 -8.80 -13.06 -5.46
N ALA A 286 -8.64 -12.92 -6.77
CA ALA A 286 -9.06 -11.71 -7.47
C ALA A 286 -10.56 -11.45 -7.35
N ILE A 287 -11.39 -12.49 -7.19
CA ILE A 287 -12.85 -12.39 -7.05
C ILE A 287 -13.25 -11.62 -5.78
N PRO A 288 -12.84 -12.04 -4.54
CA PRO A 288 -13.16 -11.29 -3.34
C PRO A 288 -12.60 -9.86 -3.37
N MET A 289 -11.44 -9.62 -3.98
CA MET A 289 -10.88 -8.28 -4.12
C MET A 289 -11.71 -7.39 -5.07
N GLY A 290 -12.22 -7.95 -6.17
CA GLY A 290 -13.15 -7.27 -7.07
C GLY A 290 -14.49 -6.93 -6.39
N ILE A 291 -15.04 -7.86 -5.61
CA ILE A 291 -16.26 -7.65 -4.82
C ILE A 291 -16.02 -6.56 -3.76
N ALA A 292 -14.87 -6.59 -3.07
CA ALA A 292 -14.48 -5.58 -2.11
C ALA A 292 -14.40 -4.17 -2.72
N LEU A 293 -13.84 -4.04 -3.93
CA LEU A 293 -13.79 -2.77 -4.66
C LEU A 293 -15.20 -2.21 -4.93
N ILE A 294 -16.11 -3.04 -5.41
CA ILE A 294 -17.51 -2.64 -5.68
C ILE A 294 -18.20 -2.23 -4.37
N ALA A 295 -18.02 -3.04 -3.32
CA ALA A 295 -18.58 -2.77 -2.01
C ALA A 295 -18.03 -1.46 -1.42
N GLN A 296 -16.73 -1.19 -1.50
CA GLN A 296 -16.11 0.03 -1.00
C GLN A 296 -16.70 1.28 -1.68
N VAL A 297 -16.88 1.25 -3.02
CA VAL A 297 -17.48 2.37 -3.75
C VAL A 297 -18.95 2.57 -3.35
N ALA A 298 -19.72 1.49 -3.26
CA ALA A 298 -21.14 1.54 -2.86
C ALA A 298 -21.29 2.05 -1.41
N TRP A 299 -20.47 1.55 -0.51
CA TRP A 299 -20.45 1.91 0.91
C TRP A 299 -20.05 3.37 1.13
N GLY A 300 -19.01 3.82 0.44
CA GLY A 300 -18.54 5.20 0.45
C GLY A 300 -19.60 6.19 -0.06
N ASN A 301 -20.29 5.84 -1.15
CA ASN A 301 -21.38 6.62 -1.70
C ASN A 301 -22.57 6.69 -0.74
N SER A 302 -22.94 5.57 -0.10
CA SER A 302 -24.00 5.50 0.89
C SER A 302 -23.67 6.38 2.11
N SER A 303 -22.48 6.23 2.68
CA SER A 303 -22.01 7.03 3.81
C SER A 303 -21.96 8.53 3.49
N SER A 304 -21.55 8.89 2.27
CA SER A 304 -21.50 10.29 1.83
C SER A 304 -22.89 10.89 1.66
N ARG A 305 -23.87 10.12 1.15
CA ARG A 305 -25.26 10.58 0.96
C ARG A 305 -26.02 10.73 2.26
N THR A 306 -25.81 9.82 3.21
CA THR A 306 -26.49 9.82 4.50
C THR A 306 -25.82 10.74 5.53
N GLY A 307 -24.54 11.09 5.31
CA GLY A 307 -23.70 11.81 6.29
C GLY A 307 -23.34 10.97 7.52
N GLU A 308 -23.85 9.73 7.59
CA GLU A 308 -23.67 8.81 8.71
C GLU A 308 -22.41 7.96 8.46
N LYS A 309 -21.47 8.00 9.41
CA LYS A 309 -20.16 7.29 9.30
C LYS A 309 -20.02 6.14 10.29
N ARG A 310 -20.61 6.28 11.49
CA ARG A 310 -20.37 5.33 12.59
C ARG A 310 -20.95 3.95 12.29
N TRP A 311 -22.21 3.92 11.87
CA TRP A 311 -22.91 2.67 11.56
C TRP A 311 -22.39 2.01 10.30
N HIS A 312 -21.92 2.81 9.30
CA HIS A 312 -21.26 2.26 8.13
C HIS A 312 -19.97 1.53 8.50
N VAL A 313 -19.12 2.13 9.34
CA VAL A 313 -17.88 1.47 9.81
C VAL A 313 -18.21 0.24 10.66
N ALA A 314 -19.14 0.36 11.60
CA ALA A 314 -19.52 -0.76 12.47
C ALA A 314 -20.07 -1.94 11.65
N ALA A 315 -20.99 -1.69 10.71
CA ALA A 315 -21.56 -2.73 9.87
C ALA A 315 -20.51 -3.42 8.99
N ALA A 316 -19.59 -2.66 8.38
CA ALA A 316 -18.48 -3.23 7.63
C ALA A 316 -17.62 -4.16 8.51
N MET A 317 -17.22 -3.70 9.70
CA MET A 317 -16.44 -4.52 10.63
C MET A 317 -17.18 -5.79 11.07
N PHE A 318 -18.49 -5.73 11.29
CA PHE A 318 -19.30 -6.92 11.64
C PHE A 318 -19.37 -7.91 10.47
N ILE A 319 -19.57 -7.43 9.24
CA ILE A 319 -19.57 -8.27 8.02
C ILE A 319 -18.21 -8.97 7.87
N GLY A 320 -17.11 -8.23 8.03
CA GLY A 320 -15.74 -8.77 7.97
C GLY A 320 -15.48 -9.82 9.05
N ALA A 321 -15.84 -9.52 10.29
CA ALA A 321 -15.70 -10.43 11.42
C ALA A 321 -16.53 -11.71 11.24
N PHE A 322 -17.76 -11.59 10.73
CA PHE A 322 -18.65 -12.72 10.43
C PHE A 322 -18.04 -13.63 9.34
N GLY A 323 -17.59 -13.04 8.21
CA GLY A 323 -16.95 -13.80 7.14
C GLY A 323 -15.69 -14.54 7.60
N LEU A 324 -14.81 -13.85 8.34
CA LEU A 324 -13.61 -14.47 8.92
C LEU A 324 -13.93 -15.54 9.94
N GLY A 325 -14.93 -15.30 10.81
CA GLY A 325 -15.30 -16.23 11.88
C GLY A 325 -15.91 -17.54 11.39
N ILE A 326 -16.57 -17.53 10.23
CA ILE A 326 -17.15 -18.75 9.64
C ILE A 326 -16.11 -19.54 8.81
N THR A 327 -15.14 -18.88 8.21
CA THR A 327 -14.16 -19.52 7.30
C THR A 327 -13.51 -20.79 7.89
N PRO A 328 -13.08 -20.86 9.18
CA PRO A 328 -12.46 -22.06 9.75
C PRO A 328 -13.39 -23.29 9.83
N PHE A 329 -14.69 -23.09 9.84
CA PHE A 329 -15.67 -24.18 9.92
C PHE A 329 -16.09 -24.72 8.55
N VAL A 330 -15.64 -24.11 7.47
CA VAL A 330 -16.02 -24.45 6.09
C VAL A 330 -14.86 -25.20 5.42
N GLN A 331 -15.04 -26.48 5.18
CA GLN A 331 -14.02 -27.30 4.51
C GLN A 331 -14.19 -27.38 2.98
N ASN A 332 -15.33 -26.99 2.44
CA ASN A 332 -15.54 -26.94 0.99
C ASN A 332 -14.85 -25.70 0.41
N PRO A 333 -13.95 -25.85 -0.58
CA PRO A 333 -13.18 -24.71 -1.13
C PRO A 333 -14.05 -23.59 -1.73
N LEU A 334 -15.14 -23.93 -2.40
CA LEU A 334 -16.04 -22.93 -3.02
C LEU A 334 -16.85 -22.16 -1.96
N LEU A 335 -17.33 -22.86 -0.93
CA LEU A 335 -18.01 -22.21 0.18
C LEU A 335 -17.05 -21.36 1.00
N SER A 336 -15.81 -21.82 1.20
CA SER A 336 -14.73 -21.04 1.85
C SER A 336 -14.45 -19.76 1.05
N LEU A 337 -14.35 -19.85 -0.27
CA LEU A 337 -14.21 -18.68 -1.14
C LEU A 337 -15.39 -17.70 -0.97
N GLY A 338 -16.62 -18.20 -0.84
CA GLY A 338 -17.79 -17.39 -0.52
C GLY A 338 -17.67 -16.65 0.80
N CYS A 339 -17.21 -17.33 1.87
CA CYS A 339 -16.94 -16.72 3.17
C CYS A 339 -15.82 -15.67 3.09
N ILE A 340 -14.77 -15.94 2.30
CA ILE A 340 -13.69 -15.01 2.00
C ILE A 340 -14.22 -13.77 1.27
N CYS A 341 -15.17 -13.91 0.34
CA CYS A 341 -15.84 -12.76 -0.30
C CYS A 341 -16.59 -11.89 0.71
N ILE A 342 -17.33 -12.50 1.64
CA ILE A 342 -18.01 -11.77 2.71
C ILE A 342 -17.00 -11.05 3.61
N ALA A 343 -15.93 -11.74 4.00
CA ALA A 343 -14.86 -11.15 4.80
C ALA A 343 -14.21 -9.95 4.08
N ALA A 344 -13.92 -10.07 2.78
CA ALA A 344 -13.30 -9.02 1.98
C ALA A 344 -14.15 -7.75 1.94
N VAL A 345 -15.48 -7.87 1.81
CA VAL A 345 -16.42 -6.71 1.85
C VAL A 345 -16.30 -5.92 3.13
N GLY A 346 -16.09 -6.58 4.26
CA GLY A 346 -16.06 -5.89 5.55
C GLY A 346 -14.66 -5.49 6.03
N VAL A 347 -13.60 -6.10 5.48
CA VAL A 347 -12.22 -5.83 5.86
C VAL A 347 -11.60 -4.76 4.97
N SER A 348 -12.06 -4.59 3.71
CA SER A 348 -11.58 -3.59 2.74
C SER A 348 -12.41 -2.33 2.82
#